data_b7a8fd82e24360b70408412b17ab6c90
#
_entry.id   b7a8fd82e24360b70408412b17ab6c90
#
_cell.length_a   1.000
_cell.length_b   1.000
_cell.length_c   1.000
_cell.angle_alpha   90.00
_cell.angle_beta   90.00
_cell.angle_gamma   90.00
#
_symmetry.space_group_name_H-M   'P 1'
#
loop_
_entity.id
_entity.type
_entity.pdbx_description
1 polymer ?
#
loop_
_entity_poly.entity_id
_entity_poly.type
_entity_poly.pdbx_seq_one_letter_code
_entity_poly.pdbx_strand_id
1 'polypeptide(L)'
;MTQTLSKEACLKAAQEFLTRRKDNVKGGILPADCRPTNFEDALAIQAATVEASGKKIAGWKCLVPLNPAQIIVGPVLEGTIQQGEECLVKNTEAGKTLIEPEIAFVLGADLPAREAGYTNEEVDAAIGSAHMALELLQRRYAPNDEIIFADRQADCLLNEGIFVGPEITKAQAYDAGTIKLSIDDKSYDGKHPNLSAQAPIYWFVDFMCKQGLNLEKGQTIITGSYAGAIEVPVKTTEIAYEGFGKYQVTFKEA
;
A
#
# COMPACT_ATOMS: atom_id res chain seq x y z
N MET A 1 20.09 -8.08 -8.71
CA MET A 1 20.61 -6.93 -9.50
C MET A 1 21.19 -5.94 -8.52
N THR A 2 22.00 -5.00 -8.96
CA THR A 2 22.67 -4.05 -8.06
C THR A 2 22.07 -2.67 -8.30
N GLN A 3 21.89 -1.86 -7.24
CA GLN A 3 21.49 -0.46 -7.37
C GLN A 3 22.45 0.27 -8.31
N THR A 4 21.89 1.00 -9.29
CA THR A 4 22.67 1.75 -10.29
C THR A 4 22.63 3.26 -10.05
N LEU A 5 21.56 3.77 -9.40
CA LEU A 5 21.42 5.17 -9.07
C LEU A 5 22.27 5.58 -7.87
N SER A 6 22.89 6.76 -7.97
CA SER A 6 23.56 7.38 -6.84
C SER A 6 22.56 7.84 -5.76
N LYS A 7 23.03 8.05 -4.53
CA LYS A 7 22.20 8.60 -3.44
C LYS A 7 21.57 9.95 -3.83
N GLU A 8 22.32 10.80 -4.53
CA GLU A 8 21.85 12.10 -5.00
C GLU A 8 20.72 11.96 -6.04
N ALA A 9 20.86 11.01 -6.99
CA ALA A 9 19.82 10.71 -7.98
C ALA A 9 18.54 10.18 -7.32
N CYS A 10 18.67 9.27 -6.34
CA CYS A 10 17.53 8.78 -5.57
C CYS A 10 16.83 9.91 -4.80
N LEU A 11 17.58 10.83 -4.19
CA LEU A 11 17.01 11.98 -3.49
C LEU A 11 16.28 12.93 -4.44
N LYS A 12 16.84 13.18 -5.64
CA LYS A 12 16.19 13.98 -6.69
C LYS A 12 14.84 13.38 -7.10
N ALA A 13 14.78 12.06 -7.35
CA ALA A 13 13.56 11.34 -7.66
C ALA A 13 12.53 11.42 -6.51
N ALA A 14 13.00 11.23 -5.27
CA ALA A 14 12.18 11.30 -4.07
C ALA A 14 11.54 12.68 -3.88
N GLN A 15 12.29 13.76 -4.08
CA GLN A 15 11.79 15.14 -4.00
C GLN A 15 10.71 15.41 -5.04
N GLU A 16 10.88 14.89 -6.25
CA GLU A 16 9.86 15.00 -7.30
C GLU A 16 8.56 14.29 -6.89
N PHE A 17 8.63 13.05 -6.38
CA PHE A 17 7.44 12.34 -5.90
C PHE A 17 6.78 13.02 -4.70
N LEU A 18 7.55 13.54 -3.75
CA LEU A 18 7.01 14.27 -2.61
C LEU A 18 6.30 15.56 -3.05
N THR A 19 6.85 16.26 -4.04
CA THR A 19 6.20 17.46 -4.63
C THR A 19 4.88 17.09 -5.29
N ARG A 20 4.86 16.05 -6.16
CA ARG A 20 3.63 15.58 -6.80
C ARG A 20 2.58 15.14 -5.79
N ARG A 21 3.03 14.43 -4.75
CA ARG A 21 2.18 13.98 -3.65
C ARG A 21 1.56 15.16 -2.90
N LYS A 22 2.37 16.15 -2.52
CA LYS A 22 1.93 17.32 -1.78
C LYS A 22 0.94 18.17 -2.59
N ASP A 23 1.31 18.48 -3.83
CA ASP A 23 0.59 19.45 -4.66
C ASP A 23 -0.56 18.79 -5.45
N ASN A 24 -0.76 17.47 -5.30
CA ASN A 24 -1.74 16.66 -6.04
C ASN A 24 -1.63 16.84 -7.56
N VAL A 25 -0.42 16.84 -8.09
CA VAL A 25 -0.14 17.03 -9.52
C VAL A 25 0.39 15.75 -10.15
N LYS A 26 0.13 15.60 -11.45
CA LYS A 26 0.70 14.55 -12.28
C LYS A 26 1.88 15.12 -13.05
N GLY A 27 3.01 14.43 -13.03
CA GLY A 27 4.20 14.80 -13.80
C GLY A 27 4.53 13.76 -14.86
N GLY A 28 5.46 14.08 -15.76
CA GLY A 28 6.01 13.15 -16.74
C GLY A 28 6.89 12.07 -16.10
N ILE A 29 7.47 11.21 -16.92
CA ILE A 29 8.51 10.26 -16.48
C ILE A 29 9.66 11.05 -15.84
N LEU A 30 10.31 10.42 -14.86
CA LEU A 30 11.47 11.03 -14.22
C LEU A 30 12.60 11.29 -15.23
N PRO A 31 13.41 12.34 -15.04
CA PRO A 31 14.62 12.57 -15.83
C PRO A 31 15.54 11.34 -15.83
N ALA A 32 16.20 11.07 -16.95
CA ALA A 32 17.02 9.87 -17.14
C ALA A 32 18.12 9.69 -16.09
N ASP A 33 18.62 10.77 -15.50
CA ASP A 33 19.65 10.78 -14.47
C ASP A 33 19.16 10.34 -13.08
N CYS A 34 17.83 10.23 -12.87
CA CYS A 34 17.22 9.78 -11.61
C CYS A 34 16.06 8.77 -11.81
N ARG A 35 15.83 8.31 -13.05
CA ARG A 35 14.80 7.31 -13.35
C ARG A 35 15.27 5.91 -12.96
N PRO A 36 14.48 5.14 -12.18
CA PRO A 36 14.84 3.78 -11.83
C PRO A 36 14.79 2.86 -13.05
N THR A 37 15.73 1.94 -13.15
CA THR A 37 15.80 0.95 -14.23
C THR A 37 15.57 -0.48 -13.76
N ASN A 38 15.62 -0.69 -12.44
CA ASN A 38 15.48 -1.99 -11.81
C ASN A 38 14.83 -1.85 -10.42
N PHE A 39 14.61 -2.98 -9.76
CA PHE A 39 13.96 -3.04 -8.45
C PHE A 39 14.78 -2.37 -7.34
N GLU A 40 16.10 -2.55 -7.36
CA GLU A 40 17.00 -2.00 -6.35
C GLU A 40 17.05 -0.47 -6.40
N ASP A 41 17.04 0.10 -7.60
CA ASP A 41 16.89 1.56 -7.79
C ASP A 41 15.55 2.05 -7.23
N ALA A 42 14.48 1.32 -7.51
CA ALA A 42 13.15 1.68 -7.03
C ALA A 42 13.05 1.65 -5.49
N LEU A 43 13.61 0.62 -4.84
CA LEU A 43 13.68 0.55 -3.37
C LEU A 43 14.54 1.68 -2.79
N ALA A 44 15.67 2.00 -3.43
CA ALA A 44 16.52 3.10 -2.98
C ALA A 44 15.80 4.45 -3.07
N ILE A 45 14.98 4.67 -4.10
CA ILE A 45 14.12 5.88 -4.21
C ILE A 45 13.03 5.86 -3.14
N GLN A 46 12.38 4.73 -2.84
CA GLN A 46 11.42 4.64 -1.73
C GLN A 46 12.07 5.00 -0.40
N ALA A 47 13.25 4.46 -0.11
CA ALA A 47 14.01 4.79 1.11
C ALA A 47 14.36 6.29 1.17
N ALA A 48 14.83 6.87 0.06
CA ALA A 48 15.08 8.31 -0.05
C ALA A 48 13.81 9.15 0.12
N THR A 49 12.65 8.64 -0.34
CA THR A 49 11.35 9.32 -0.16
C THR A 49 10.95 9.35 1.31
N VAL A 50 11.12 8.24 2.03
CA VAL A 50 10.88 8.19 3.48
C VAL A 50 11.80 9.17 4.21
N GLU A 51 13.12 9.11 3.95
CA GLU A 51 14.12 10.01 4.56
C GLU A 51 13.80 11.48 4.28
N ALA A 52 13.57 11.84 3.02
CA ALA A 52 13.29 13.23 2.61
C ALA A 52 11.95 13.76 3.12
N SER A 53 10.97 12.89 3.37
CA SER A 53 9.68 13.27 3.95
C SER A 53 9.78 13.69 5.42
N GLY A 54 10.84 13.27 6.12
CA GLY A 54 10.99 13.44 7.57
C GLY A 54 9.97 12.64 8.40
N LYS A 55 9.22 11.72 7.78
CA LYS A 55 8.17 10.92 8.40
C LYS A 55 8.64 9.50 8.66
N LYS A 56 8.05 8.85 9.65
CA LYS A 56 8.24 7.42 9.90
C LYS A 56 7.42 6.59 8.91
N ILE A 57 7.75 5.32 8.82
CA ILE A 57 6.94 4.31 8.13
C ILE A 57 5.86 3.84 9.11
N ALA A 58 4.60 4.16 8.84
CA ALA A 58 3.45 3.76 9.65
C ALA A 58 2.84 2.43 9.17
N GLY A 59 3.20 1.98 7.98
CA GLY A 59 2.69 0.74 7.43
C GLY A 59 3.36 0.35 6.13
N TRP A 60 2.84 -0.69 5.52
CA TRP A 60 3.37 -1.27 4.29
C TRP A 60 2.25 -1.80 3.40
N LYS A 61 2.46 -1.74 2.11
CA LYS A 61 1.74 -2.57 1.16
C LYS A 61 2.65 -3.67 0.65
N CYS A 62 2.12 -4.88 0.50
CA CYS A 62 2.87 -6.00 -0.02
C CYS A 62 1.97 -7.00 -0.77
N LEU A 63 2.58 -7.80 -1.63
CA LEU A 63 1.95 -8.91 -2.31
C LEU A 63 3.00 -9.97 -2.60
N VAL A 64 2.65 -11.26 -2.49
CA VAL A 64 3.53 -12.31 -3.01
C VAL A 64 3.67 -12.11 -4.51
N PRO A 65 4.89 -11.98 -5.04
CA PRO A 65 5.09 -11.70 -6.46
C PRO A 65 4.41 -12.74 -7.35
N LEU A 66 3.47 -12.29 -8.18
CA LEU A 66 2.86 -13.12 -9.24
C LEU A 66 3.83 -13.33 -10.41
N ASN A 67 4.77 -12.41 -10.56
CA ASN A 67 5.90 -12.46 -11.46
C ASN A 67 7.17 -12.17 -10.65
N PRO A 68 8.17 -13.06 -10.61
CA PRO A 68 9.40 -12.85 -9.84
C PRO A 68 10.14 -11.55 -10.16
N ALA A 69 9.94 -10.98 -11.34
CA ALA A 69 10.51 -9.70 -11.74
C ALA A 69 9.73 -8.47 -11.24
N GLN A 70 8.58 -8.69 -10.58
CA GLN A 70 7.67 -7.63 -10.15
C GLN A 70 7.36 -7.77 -8.66
N ILE A 71 8.31 -7.41 -7.84
CA ILE A 71 8.13 -7.39 -6.37
C ILE A 71 7.26 -6.19 -6.01
N ILE A 72 6.17 -6.45 -5.29
CA ILE A 72 5.22 -5.43 -4.82
C ILE A 72 5.45 -5.22 -3.34
N VAL A 73 6.17 -4.15 -3.01
CA VAL A 73 6.41 -3.66 -1.64
C VAL A 73 6.47 -2.14 -1.67
N GLY A 74 5.78 -1.48 -0.76
CA GLY A 74 5.82 -0.02 -0.66
C GLY A 74 5.56 0.47 0.76
N PRO A 75 6.36 1.44 1.27
CA PRO A 75 6.12 2.04 2.57
C PRO A 75 4.90 2.96 2.54
N VAL A 76 4.14 2.96 3.64
CA VAL A 76 3.05 3.89 3.93
C VAL A 76 3.55 4.88 4.97
N LEU A 77 3.51 6.17 4.64
CA LEU A 77 4.08 7.23 5.46
C LEU A 77 3.20 7.56 6.67
N GLU A 78 3.84 7.94 7.77
CA GLU A 78 3.16 8.47 8.95
C GLU A 78 2.25 9.66 8.60
N GLY A 79 1.03 9.67 9.21
CA GLY A 79 0.02 10.69 8.95
C GLY A 79 -0.82 10.43 7.69
N THR A 80 -0.64 9.28 7.00
CA THR A 80 -1.48 8.89 5.86
C THR A 80 -2.36 7.66 6.16
N ILE A 81 -2.28 7.12 7.38
CA ILE A 81 -3.22 6.11 7.87
C ILE A 81 -4.36 6.82 8.59
N GLN A 82 -5.58 6.59 8.17
CA GLN A 82 -6.79 7.27 8.62
C GLN A 82 -7.80 6.26 9.17
N GLN A 83 -8.65 6.70 10.09
CA GLN A 83 -9.71 5.92 10.72
C GLN A 83 -10.89 6.83 11.04
N GLY A 84 -12.05 6.25 11.36
CA GLY A 84 -13.24 6.98 11.80
C GLY A 84 -14.29 7.14 10.70
N GLU A 85 -15.03 8.24 10.71
CA GLU A 85 -16.15 8.46 9.79
C GLU A 85 -15.76 9.27 8.54
N GLU A 86 -14.61 9.96 8.58
CA GLU A 86 -14.13 10.82 7.51
C GLU A 86 -12.79 10.33 6.99
N CYS A 87 -12.59 10.45 5.68
CA CYS A 87 -11.36 10.10 4.99
C CYS A 87 -10.95 11.21 4.03
N LEU A 88 -9.77 11.78 4.26
CA LEU A 88 -9.19 12.78 3.36
C LEU A 88 -8.53 12.07 2.18
N VAL A 89 -8.88 12.46 0.97
CA VAL A 89 -8.43 11.81 -0.26
C VAL A 89 -7.89 12.82 -1.27
N LYS A 90 -6.94 12.36 -2.07
CA LYS A 90 -6.49 13.10 -3.25
C LYS A 90 -7.40 12.77 -4.43
N ASN A 91 -7.80 13.79 -5.16
CA ASN A 91 -8.67 13.62 -6.31
C ASN A 91 -7.92 13.09 -7.52
N THR A 92 -8.55 12.17 -8.25
CA THR A 92 -8.11 11.80 -9.61
C THR A 92 -8.65 12.76 -10.65
N GLU A 93 -9.89 13.18 -10.46
CA GLU A 93 -10.64 14.20 -11.20
C GLU A 93 -11.54 14.93 -10.20
N ALA A 94 -12.13 16.07 -10.61
CA ALA A 94 -13.02 16.84 -9.75
C ALA A 94 -14.14 15.95 -9.17
N GLY A 95 -14.21 15.88 -7.84
CA GLY A 95 -15.22 15.12 -7.12
C GLY A 95 -15.07 13.60 -7.12
N LYS A 96 -13.91 13.06 -7.53
CA LYS A 96 -13.63 11.61 -7.54
C LYS A 96 -12.27 11.27 -6.94
N THR A 97 -12.16 10.07 -6.36
CA THR A 97 -10.91 9.51 -5.85
C THR A 97 -10.77 8.04 -6.25
N LEU A 98 -9.57 7.47 -6.08
CA LEU A 98 -9.28 6.06 -6.30
C LEU A 98 -9.05 5.36 -4.98
N ILE A 99 -9.70 4.19 -4.82
CA ILE A 99 -9.51 3.31 -3.68
C ILE A 99 -9.28 1.86 -4.14
N GLU A 100 -8.63 1.08 -3.31
CA GLU A 100 -8.53 -0.37 -3.46
C GLU A 100 -9.10 -1.05 -2.20
N PRO A 101 -10.19 -1.84 -2.31
CA PRO A 101 -10.71 -2.62 -1.19
C PRO A 101 -9.76 -3.74 -0.81
N GLU A 102 -9.30 -3.74 0.45
CA GLU A 102 -8.31 -4.67 0.98
C GLU A 102 -8.68 -5.18 2.38
N ILE A 103 -7.87 -6.09 2.91
CA ILE A 103 -7.77 -6.39 4.33
C ILE A 103 -6.44 -5.84 4.83
N ALA A 104 -6.48 -5.17 5.98
CA ALA A 104 -5.32 -4.70 6.69
C ALA A 104 -5.05 -5.53 7.94
N PHE A 105 -3.77 -5.73 8.24
CA PHE A 105 -3.28 -6.36 9.47
C PHE A 105 -2.44 -5.35 10.23
N VAL A 106 -2.70 -5.21 11.53
CA VAL A 106 -1.93 -4.32 12.42
C VAL A 106 -1.02 -5.15 13.29
N LEU A 107 0.27 -4.86 13.29
CA LEU A 107 1.24 -5.56 14.14
C LEU A 107 1.02 -5.22 15.62
N GLY A 108 0.88 -6.25 16.43
CA GLY A 108 0.79 -6.17 17.91
C GLY A 108 2.14 -6.28 18.60
N ALA A 109 3.17 -6.71 17.88
CA ALA A 109 4.53 -6.86 18.37
C ALA A 109 5.55 -6.50 17.30
N ASP A 110 6.77 -6.17 17.70
CA ASP A 110 7.89 -5.96 16.80
C ASP A 110 8.35 -7.29 16.17
N LEU A 111 8.79 -7.21 14.92
CA LEU A 111 9.47 -8.29 14.20
C LEU A 111 10.83 -7.78 13.70
N PRO A 112 11.86 -7.75 14.56
CA PRO A 112 13.20 -7.33 14.16
C PRO A 112 13.78 -8.28 13.12
N ALA A 113 14.53 -7.74 12.15
CA ALA A 113 15.20 -8.55 11.16
C ALA A 113 16.16 -9.55 11.82
N ARG A 114 16.05 -10.82 11.44
CA ARG A 114 16.92 -11.90 11.93
C ARG A 114 17.24 -12.89 10.81
N GLU A 115 18.48 -13.41 10.81
CA GLU A 115 18.97 -14.30 9.75
C GLU A 115 18.13 -15.59 9.64
N ALA A 116 17.68 -16.13 10.77
CA ALA A 116 16.86 -17.34 10.81
C ALA A 116 15.43 -17.15 10.23
N GLY A 117 14.99 -15.90 9.97
CA GLY A 117 13.61 -15.60 9.59
C GLY A 117 12.61 -15.93 10.70
N TYR A 118 11.32 -15.95 10.37
CA TYR A 118 10.21 -16.25 11.29
C TYR A 118 9.39 -17.42 10.79
N THR A 119 8.86 -18.24 11.70
CA THR A 119 7.82 -19.22 11.33
C THR A 119 6.49 -18.50 11.12
N ASN A 120 5.56 -19.15 10.41
CA ASN A 120 4.22 -18.57 10.22
C ASN A 120 3.51 -18.34 11.55
N GLU A 121 3.67 -19.25 12.52
CA GLU A 121 3.08 -19.14 13.86
C GLU A 121 3.64 -17.95 14.64
N GLU A 122 4.93 -17.64 14.51
CA GLU A 122 5.54 -16.46 15.13
C GLU A 122 4.99 -15.18 14.49
N VAL A 123 4.81 -15.15 13.17
CA VAL A 123 4.22 -14.01 12.45
C VAL A 123 2.75 -13.85 12.86
N ASP A 124 1.97 -14.92 12.94
CA ASP A 124 0.56 -14.88 13.38
C ASP A 124 0.41 -14.37 14.82
N ALA A 125 1.34 -14.76 15.69
CA ALA A 125 1.38 -14.25 17.07
C ALA A 125 1.71 -12.75 17.14
N ALA A 126 2.47 -12.24 16.18
CA ALA A 126 2.80 -10.83 16.10
C ALA A 126 1.68 -9.96 15.49
N ILE A 127 0.70 -10.54 14.79
CA ILE A 127 -0.46 -9.80 14.31
C ILE A 127 -1.37 -9.46 15.50
N GLY A 128 -1.64 -8.17 15.73
CA GLY A 128 -2.52 -7.68 16.79
C GLY A 128 -3.99 -7.75 16.41
N SER A 129 -4.35 -7.18 15.26
CA SER A 129 -5.73 -7.11 14.76
C SER A 129 -5.78 -7.19 13.23
N ALA A 130 -6.96 -7.46 12.69
CA ALA A 130 -7.26 -7.42 11.28
C ALA A 130 -8.49 -6.53 11.02
N HIS A 131 -8.53 -5.86 9.88
CA HIS A 131 -9.56 -4.87 9.57
C HIS A 131 -9.98 -4.94 8.11
N MET A 132 -11.23 -4.58 7.84
CA MET A 132 -11.61 -4.11 6.53
C MET A 132 -10.81 -2.83 6.23
N ALA A 133 -10.32 -2.66 5.01
CA ALA A 133 -9.49 -1.50 4.71
C ALA A 133 -9.68 -1.02 3.26
N LEU A 134 -9.29 0.22 3.03
CA LEU A 134 -9.14 0.79 1.69
C LEU A 134 -7.71 1.30 1.55
N GLU A 135 -6.98 0.86 0.52
CA GLU A 135 -5.81 1.60 0.08
C GLU A 135 -6.30 2.86 -0.63
N LEU A 136 -5.71 4.00 -0.27
CA LEU A 136 -5.95 5.29 -0.92
C LEU A 136 -4.90 5.49 -2.00
N LEU A 137 -5.32 5.85 -3.20
CA LEU A 137 -4.43 5.94 -4.35
C LEU A 137 -4.37 7.36 -4.91
N GLN A 138 -3.17 7.75 -5.34
CA GLN A 138 -2.93 8.98 -6.08
C GLN A 138 -2.13 8.70 -7.35
N ARG A 139 -2.63 9.11 -8.50
CA ARG A 139 -1.89 9.02 -9.76
C ARG A 139 -0.91 10.20 -9.88
N ARG A 140 0.39 9.92 -9.81
CA ARG A 140 1.47 10.91 -9.88
C ARG A 140 2.20 10.96 -11.22
N TYR A 141 1.86 10.07 -12.15
CA TYR A 141 2.31 10.11 -13.54
C TYR A 141 1.22 10.58 -14.48
N ALA A 142 1.60 11.28 -15.54
CA ALA A 142 0.68 11.70 -16.59
C ALA A 142 0.11 10.49 -17.36
N PRO A 143 -1.14 10.58 -17.88
CA PRO A 143 -1.87 9.41 -18.40
C PRO A 143 -1.22 8.72 -19.61
N ASN A 144 -0.41 9.42 -20.37
CA ASN A 144 0.15 8.93 -21.64
C ASN A 144 1.63 8.59 -21.57
N ASP A 145 2.21 8.55 -20.37
CA ASP A 145 3.62 8.24 -20.19
C ASP A 145 3.88 6.74 -20.32
N GLU A 146 4.97 6.39 -20.97
CA GLU A 146 5.48 5.02 -21.02
C GLU A 146 6.23 4.70 -19.72
N ILE A 147 5.47 4.47 -18.64
CA ILE A 147 6.01 4.09 -17.32
C ILE A 147 6.24 2.58 -17.27
N ILE A 148 7.44 2.19 -16.85
CA ILE A 148 7.80 0.79 -16.58
C ILE A 148 7.44 0.42 -15.14
N PHE A 149 7.55 -0.87 -14.79
CA PHE A 149 7.22 -1.32 -13.43
C PHE A 149 8.11 -0.67 -12.36
N ALA A 150 9.40 -0.46 -12.64
CA ALA A 150 10.32 0.20 -11.71
C ALA A 150 9.90 1.65 -11.40
N ASP A 151 9.35 2.39 -12.37
CA ASP A 151 8.80 3.74 -12.13
C ASP A 151 7.64 3.69 -11.11
N ARG A 152 6.71 2.73 -11.28
CA ARG A 152 5.58 2.54 -10.37
C ARG A 152 6.04 2.10 -8.99
N GLN A 153 7.00 1.19 -8.95
CA GLN A 153 7.58 0.69 -7.70
C GLN A 153 8.25 1.81 -6.92
N ALA A 154 9.04 2.66 -7.57
CA ALA A 154 9.70 3.82 -6.96
C ALA A 154 8.69 4.82 -6.35
N ASP A 155 7.52 4.96 -6.97
CA ASP A 155 6.40 5.78 -6.51
C ASP A 155 5.47 5.05 -5.51
N CYS A 156 5.96 4.02 -4.83
CA CYS A 156 5.19 3.22 -3.88
C CYS A 156 3.89 2.65 -4.50
N LEU A 157 3.87 2.37 -5.81
CA LEU A 157 2.73 1.79 -6.52
C LEU A 157 1.42 2.57 -6.32
N LEU A 158 1.50 3.90 -6.46
CA LEU A 158 0.40 4.86 -6.30
C LEU A 158 -0.09 5.05 -4.86
N ASN A 159 0.45 4.35 -3.86
CA ASN A 159 -0.01 4.48 -2.49
C ASN A 159 -0.03 5.95 -2.03
N GLU A 160 -1.13 6.40 -1.46
CA GLU A 160 -1.29 7.70 -0.80
C GLU A 160 -1.63 7.55 0.67
N GLY A 161 -2.02 6.34 1.10
CA GLY A 161 -2.35 6.04 2.48
C GLY A 161 -3.26 4.83 2.60
N ILE A 162 -3.76 4.64 3.80
CA ILE A 162 -4.71 3.56 4.14
C ILE A 162 -5.84 4.16 4.96
N PHE A 163 -7.09 3.83 4.62
CA PHE A 163 -8.22 3.99 5.52
C PHE A 163 -8.47 2.63 6.21
N VAL A 164 -8.34 2.60 7.52
CA VAL A 164 -8.57 1.41 8.36
C VAL A 164 -10.02 1.46 8.83
N GLY A 165 -10.81 0.54 8.31
CA GLY A 165 -12.21 0.38 8.65
C GLY A 165 -12.43 -0.50 9.90
N PRO A 166 -13.63 -1.07 10.07
CA PRO A 166 -13.97 -1.90 11.22
C PRO A 166 -13.04 -3.11 11.39
N GLU A 167 -12.77 -3.44 12.63
CA GLU A 167 -12.06 -4.67 12.99
C GLU A 167 -12.89 -5.91 12.61
N ILE A 168 -12.21 -6.93 12.11
CA ILE A 168 -12.74 -8.26 11.82
C ILE A 168 -11.91 -9.29 12.58
N THR A 169 -12.43 -10.50 12.73
CA THR A 169 -11.65 -11.56 13.37
C THR A 169 -10.48 -12.01 12.48
N LYS A 170 -9.38 -12.42 13.10
CA LYS A 170 -8.24 -13.00 12.35
C LYS A 170 -8.68 -14.20 11.50
N ALA A 171 -9.59 -15.04 12.02
CA ALA A 171 -10.12 -16.18 11.26
C ALA A 171 -10.82 -15.72 9.98
N GLN A 172 -11.69 -14.70 10.05
CA GLN A 172 -12.30 -14.12 8.84
C GLN A 172 -11.24 -13.62 7.86
N ALA A 173 -10.22 -12.87 8.35
CA ALA A 173 -9.17 -12.34 7.48
C ALA A 173 -8.35 -13.46 6.81
N TYR A 174 -8.09 -14.56 7.50
CA TYR A 174 -7.30 -15.70 6.99
C TYR A 174 -8.05 -16.51 5.94
N ASP A 175 -9.36 -16.64 6.08
CA ASP A 175 -10.22 -17.34 5.13
C ASP A 175 -10.65 -16.46 3.94
N ALA A 176 -10.21 -15.19 3.90
CA ALA A 176 -10.61 -14.20 2.92
C ALA A 176 -9.87 -14.33 1.57
N GLY A 177 -9.93 -15.48 0.93
CA GLY A 177 -9.40 -15.63 -0.44
C GLY A 177 -10.31 -15.00 -1.51
N THR A 178 -11.61 -15.00 -1.27
CA THR A 178 -12.64 -14.36 -2.10
C THR A 178 -13.66 -13.65 -1.21
N ILE A 179 -14.09 -12.47 -1.61
CA ILE A 179 -15.08 -11.68 -0.88
C ILE A 179 -16.04 -11.05 -1.89
N LYS A 180 -17.34 -11.25 -1.72
CA LYS A 180 -18.30 -10.38 -2.37
C LYS A 180 -18.31 -9.05 -1.64
N LEU A 181 -18.02 -7.99 -2.35
CA LEU A 181 -18.02 -6.65 -1.77
C LEU A 181 -18.95 -5.72 -2.54
N SER A 182 -19.48 -4.72 -1.87
CA SER A 182 -20.24 -3.64 -2.51
C SER A 182 -19.72 -2.27 -2.06
N ILE A 183 -19.79 -1.33 -2.98
CA ILE A 183 -19.48 0.07 -2.78
C ILE A 183 -20.70 0.84 -3.28
N ASP A 184 -21.48 1.40 -2.36
CA ASP A 184 -22.84 1.86 -2.62
C ASP A 184 -23.67 0.77 -3.36
N ASP A 185 -24.21 1.08 -4.52
CA ASP A 185 -25.07 0.19 -5.31
C ASP A 185 -24.29 -0.78 -6.22
N LYS A 186 -22.94 -0.70 -6.24
CA LYS A 186 -22.10 -1.54 -7.11
C LYS A 186 -21.57 -2.72 -6.34
N SER A 187 -21.76 -3.91 -6.90
CA SER A 187 -21.23 -5.18 -6.36
C SER A 187 -20.05 -5.68 -7.16
N TYR A 188 -19.11 -6.33 -6.48
CA TYR A 188 -17.90 -6.91 -7.05
C TYR A 188 -17.69 -8.32 -6.50
N ASP A 189 -17.38 -9.27 -7.36
CA ASP A 189 -16.91 -10.60 -6.97
C ASP A 189 -15.39 -10.50 -6.72
N GLY A 190 -15.04 -10.10 -5.52
CA GLY A 190 -13.67 -9.84 -5.13
C GLY A 190 -12.85 -11.11 -4.99
N LYS A 191 -11.64 -11.11 -5.55
CA LYS A 191 -10.70 -12.23 -5.47
C LYS A 191 -9.32 -11.72 -5.14
N HIS A 192 -8.78 -12.15 -3.99
CA HIS A 192 -7.43 -11.77 -3.62
C HIS A 192 -6.40 -12.32 -4.62
N PRO A 193 -5.41 -11.54 -5.08
CA PRO A 193 -4.44 -11.99 -6.09
C PRO A 193 -3.69 -13.27 -5.70
N ASN A 194 -3.36 -13.45 -4.42
CA ASN A 194 -2.72 -14.65 -3.90
C ASN A 194 -3.71 -15.68 -3.31
N LEU A 195 -5.02 -15.50 -3.49
CA LEU A 195 -6.08 -16.34 -2.89
C LEU A 195 -6.02 -16.43 -1.36
N SER A 196 -5.35 -15.50 -0.71
CA SER A 196 -5.16 -15.41 0.73
C SER A 196 -4.68 -14.01 1.09
N ALA A 197 -5.35 -13.32 2.00
CA ALA A 197 -4.87 -12.04 2.52
C ALA A 197 -3.67 -12.22 3.46
N GLN A 198 -3.52 -13.39 4.08
CA GLN A 198 -2.47 -13.70 5.05
C GLN A 198 -1.13 -14.08 4.40
N ALA A 199 -1.17 -14.88 3.32
CA ALA A 199 0.04 -15.40 2.68
C ALA A 199 1.09 -14.31 2.33
N PRO A 200 0.70 -13.11 1.84
CA PRO A 200 1.66 -12.04 1.60
C PRO A 200 2.41 -11.57 2.83
N ILE A 201 1.83 -11.66 4.03
CA ILE A 201 2.50 -11.22 5.25
C ILE A 201 3.71 -12.11 5.55
N TYR A 202 3.57 -13.42 5.45
CA TYR A 202 4.68 -14.35 5.67
C TYR A 202 5.84 -14.11 4.71
N TRP A 203 5.51 -13.97 3.42
CA TRP A 203 6.47 -13.62 2.40
C TRP A 203 7.13 -12.27 2.69
N PHE A 204 6.34 -11.27 3.10
CA PHE A 204 6.83 -9.92 3.37
C PHE A 204 7.78 -9.88 4.58
N VAL A 205 7.45 -10.57 5.67
CA VAL A 205 8.33 -10.67 6.85
C VAL A 205 9.67 -11.32 6.47
N ASP A 206 9.65 -12.42 5.69
CA ASP A 206 10.87 -13.05 5.18
C ASP A 206 11.66 -12.10 4.27
N PHE A 207 10.98 -11.37 3.38
CA PHE A 207 11.59 -10.35 2.53
C PHE A 207 12.26 -9.26 3.38
N MET A 208 11.59 -8.71 4.40
CA MET A 208 12.14 -7.68 5.28
C MET A 208 13.35 -8.17 6.08
N CYS A 209 13.31 -9.40 6.57
CA CYS A 209 14.47 -10.03 7.22
C CYS A 209 15.68 -10.10 6.27
N LYS A 210 15.47 -10.51 5.01
CA LYS A 210 16.53 -10.56 3.98
C LYS A 210 17.08 -9.18 3.61
N GLN A 211 16.28 -8.13 3.74
CA GLN A 211 16.71 -6.75 3.55
C GLN A 211 17.37 -6.14 4.81
N GLY A 212 17.37 -6.85 5.94
CA GLY A 212 17.87 -6.33 7.21
C GLY A 212 16.99 -5.24 7.81
N LEU A 213 15.69 -5.20 7.45
CA LEU A 213 14.73 -4.19 7.86
C LEU A 213 13.79 -4.72 8.94
N ASN A 214 13.62 -3.95 10.00
CA ASN A 214 12.70 -4.28 11.09
C ASN A 214 11.26 -3.90 10.72
N LEU A 215 10.32 -4.69 11.24
CA LEU A 215 8.91 -4.29 11.32
C LEU A 215 8.57 -3.95 12.77
N GLU A 216 7.79 -2.89 12.96
CA GLU A 216 7.51 -2.33 14.28
C GLU A 216 6.04 -2.55 14.66
N LYS A 217 5.78 -2.77 15.94
CA LYS A 217 4.45 -2.78 16.54
C LYS A 217 3.67 -1.52 16.12
N GLY A 218 2.41 -1.70 15.76
CA GLY A 218 1.51 -0.64 15.31
C GLY A 218 1.55 -0.37 13.81
N GLN A 219 2.53 -0.90 13.07
CA GLN A 219 2.52 -0.79 11.62
C GLN A 219 1.33 -1.54 11.02
N THR A 220 0.69 -0.91 10.02
CA THR A 220 -0.45 -1.48 9.29
C THR A 220 0.03 -2.05 7.96
N ILE A 221 -0.29 -3.30 7.68
CA ILE A 221 0.11 -4.01 6.46
C ILE A 221 -1.14 -4.32 5.64
N ILE A 222 -1.19 -3.87 4.38
CA ILE A 222 -2.19 -4.24 3.38
C ILE A 222 -1.58 -5.20 2.36
N THR A 223 -2.37 -6.14 1.87
CA THR A 223 -1.85 -7.36 1.24
C THR A 223 -2.34 -7.62 -0.17
N GLY A 224 -3.12 -6.71 -0.74
CA GLY A 224 -3.60 -6.77 -2.12
C GLY A 224 -5.10 -6.59 -2.25
N SER A 225 -5.47 -5.91 -3.33
CA SER A 225 -6.86 -5.54 -3.59
C SER A 225 -7.69 -6.71 -4.09
N TYR A 226 -8.93 -6.78 -3.60
CA TYR A 226 -9.93 -7.76 -4.04
C TYR A 226 -10.58 -7.40 -5.37
N ALA A 227 -10.59 -6.13 -5.76
CA ALA A 227 -11.29 -5.67 -6.96
C ALA A 227 -10.47 -4.69 -7.81
N GLY A 228 -9.16 -4.54 -7.51
CA GLY A 228 -8.32 -3.54 -8.15
C GLY A 228 -8.72 -2.11 -7.77
N ALA A 229 -8.18 -1.15 -8.51
CA ALA A 229 -8.43 0.26 -8.28
C ALA A 229 -9.83 0.66 -8.79
N ILE A 230 -10.65 1.18 -7.87
CA ILE A 230 -12.03 1.60 -8.13
C ILE A 230 -12.12 3.12 -7.97
N GLU A 231 -12.68 3.78 -8.96
CA GLU A 231 -12.99 5.21 -8.88
C GLU A 231 -14.34 5.42 -8.20
N VAL A 232 -14.35 6.19 -7.11
CA VAL A 232 -15.54 6.51 -6.33
C VAL A 232 -15.74 8.01 -6.22
N PRO A 233 -17.00 8.50 -6.07
CA PRO A 233 -17.27 9.91 -5.83
C PRO A 233 -16.79 10.33 -4.43
N VAL A 234 -16.37 11.59 -4.29
CA VAL A 234 -16.02 12.21 -3.00
C VAL A 234 -17.33 12.60 -2.28
N LYS A 235 -17.86 11.67 -1.53
CA LYS A 235 -19.11 11.76 -0.75
C LYS A 235 -19.13 10.72 0.35
N THR A 236 -20.19 10.68 1.15
CA THR A 236 -20.46 9.53 2.03
C THR A 236 -20.77 8.30 1.17
N THR A 237 -20.06 7.22 1.42
CA THR A 237 -20.11 5.96 0.67
C THR A 237 -20.24 4.79 1.64
N GLU A 238 -21.15 3.87 1.35
CA GLU A 238 -21.25 2.60 2.09
C GLU A 238 -20.29 1.58 1.47
N ILE A 239 -19.50 0.95 2.31
CA ILE A 239 -18.59 -0.15 1.97
C ILE A 239 -19.07 -1.40 2.71
N ALA A 240 -19.33 -2.49 2.00
CA ALA A 240 -19.71 -3.75 2.62
C ALA A 240 -18.90 -4.92 2.06
N TYR A 241 -18.46 -5.82 2.96
CA TYR A 241 -17.83 -7.09 2.63
C TYR A 241 -18.76 -8.18 3.18
N GLU A 242 -19.32 -9.00 2.29
CA GLU A 242 -20.28 -10.05 2.67
C GLU A 242 -19.63 -11.03 3.65
N GLY A 243 -20.30 -11.25 4.78
CA GLY A 243 -19.77 -12.11 5.87
C GLY A 243 -18.80 -11.43 6.83
N PHE A 244 -18.38 -10.18 6.56
CA PHE A 244 -17.45 -9.42 7.42
C PHE A 244 -18.13 -8.23 8.09
N GLY A 245 -18.98 -7.53 7.37
CA GLY A 245 -19.68 -6.36 7.87
C GLY A 245 -19.79 -5.25 6.83
N LYS A 246 -20.26 -4.11 7.31
CA LYS A 246 -20.36 -2.89 6.51
C LYS A 246 -20.11 -1.64 7.35
N TYR A 247 -19.69 -0.56 6.70
CA TYR A 247 -19.48 0.75 7.32
C TYR A 247 -19.70 1.86 6.31
N GLN A 248 -19.88 3.06 6.79
CA GLN A 248 -19.93 4.26 5.98
C GLN A 248 -18.66 5.08 6.21
N VAL A 249 -18.14 5.66 5.16
CA VAL A 249 -17.03 6.60 5.18
C VAL A 249 -17.37 7.82 4.34
N THR A 250 -17.10 9.01 4.85
CA THR A 250 -17.26 10.26 4.12
C THR A 250 -15.93 10.70 3.54
N PHE A 251 -15.76 10.50 2.23
CA PHE A 251 -14.58 11.02 1.54
C PHE A 251 -14.65 12.54 1.42
N LYS A 252 -13.54 13.20 1.73
CA LYS A 252 -13.36 14.67 1.61
C LYS A 252 -12.06 14.96 0.88
N GLU A 253 -12.05 16.04 0.11
CA GLU A 253 -10.83 16.50 -0.55
C GLU A 253 -9.80 16.96 0.49
N ALA A 254 -8.51 16.53 0.32
CA ALA A 254 -7.38 16.85 1.19
C ALA A 254 -6.72 18.18 0.81
#